data_ddddf3a7ef67f9ccae14a80bae65b764
#
_entry.id   ddddf3a7ef67f9ccae14a80bae65b764
#
_cell.length_a   1.000
_cell.length_b   1.000
_cell.length_c   1.000
_cell.angle_alpha   90.00
_cell.angle_beta   90.00
_cell.angle_gamma   90.00
#
_symmetry.space_group_name_H-M   'P 1'
#
loop_
_entity.id
_entity.type
_entity.pdbx_description
1 polymer ?
#
loop_
_entity_poly.entity_id
_entity_poly.type
_entity_poly.pdbx_seq_one_letter_code
_entity_poly.pdbx_strand_id
1 'polypeptide(L)'
;MDELYNIYLEQAKMLHKHAKVWKGHMLKRYLPQVEEIIKEHNIDTNSILDYGCGKSLYHPKGWNATRYDPAVPEFEVKPEKGKKFDLVICTDVLEHIPETSLPTIIDELFSYSSKYVFATAATKPAGKVLPNGMNAHATVKPKEWWMELFGKYDSNKYTLDFTEKDPKHFKKYSDTGKRKLKDGFAYNDK
;
A
#
# COMPACT_ATOMS: atom_id res chain seq x y z
N MET A 1 -12.24 7.78 -9.02
CA MET A 1 -10.93 7.25 -9.46
C MET A 1 -10.81 7.48 -10.93
N ASP A 2 -9.63 7.88 -11.40
CA ASP A 2 -9.38 8.20 -12.80
C ASP A 2 -8.98 6.98 -13.64
N GLU A 3 -8.80 7.19 -14.95
CA GLU A 3 -8.43 6.14 -15.91
C GLU A 3 -7.09 5.50 -15.56
N LEU A 4 -6.10 6.30 -15.13
CA LEU A 4 -4.77 5.81 -14.79
C LEU A 4 -4.82 4.88 -13.56
N TYR A 5 -5.64 5.20 -12.56
CA TYR A 5 -5.88 4.31 -11.43
C TYR A 5 -6.42 2.95 -11.88
N ASN A 6 -7.39 2.94 -12.80
CA ASN A 6 -7.97 1.69 -13.31
C ASN A 6 -6.91 0.87 -14.06
N ILE A 7 -6.04 1.50 -14.83
CA ILE A 7 -4.93 0.83 -15.52
C ILE A 7 -3.99 0.17 -14.49
N TYR A 8 -3.55 0.89 -13.46
CA TYR A 8 -2.69 0.34 -12.42
C TYR A 8 -3.37 -0.80 -11.66
N LEU A 9 -4.66 -0.66 -11.33
CA LEU A 9 -5.43 -1.70 -10.64
C LEU A 9 -5.53 -2.98 -11.49
N GLU A 10 -5.81 -2.88 -12.78
CA GLU A 10 -5.85 -4.07 -13.65
C GLU A 10 -4.49 -4.75 -13.76
N GLN A 11 -3.40 -3.98 -13.85
CA GLN A 11 -2.05 -4.55 -13.81
C GLN A 11 -1.75 -5.22 -12.47
N ALA A 12 -2.21 -4.64 -11.36
CA ALA A 12 -2.10 -5.25 -10.03
C ALA A 12 -2.86 -6.57 -9.94
N LYS A 13 -4.10 -6.63 -10.43
CA LYS A 13 -4.90 -7.86 -10.50
C LYS A 13 -4.19 -8.96 -11.31
N MET A 14 -3.58 -8.60 -12.46
CA MET A 14 -2.80 -9.55 -13.26
C MET A 14 -1.64 -10.13 -12.46
N LEU A 15 -0.90 -9.31 -11.72
CA LEU A 15 0.24 -9.76 -10.91
C LEU A 15 -0.19 -10.58 -9.69
N HIS A 16 -1.30 -10.23 -9.05
CA HIS A 16 -1.83 -10.98 -7.91
C HIS A 16 -2.27 -12.41 -8.26
N LYS A 17 -2.59 -12.71 -9.53
CA LYS A 17 -2.84 -14.09 -9.98
C LYS A 17 -1.62 -15.01 -9.82
N HIS A 18 -0.42 -14.46 -9.64
CA HIS A 18 0.81 -15.22 -9.52
C HIS A 18 1.23 -15.39 -8.05
N ALA A 19 1.36 -16.64 -7.59
CA ALA A 19 1.62 -16.97 -6.19
C ALA A 19 2.90 -16.32 -5.59
N LYS A 20 3.89 -16.00 -6.44
CA LYS A 20 5.20 -15.46 -5.99
C LYS A 20 5.28 -13.94 -5.96
N VAL A 21 4.24 -13.22 -6.40
CA VAL A 21 4.24 -11.76 -6.51
C VAL A 21 3.27 -11.18 -5.48
N TRP A 22 3.64 -10.06 -4.88
CA TRP A 22 2.85 -9.31 -3.88
C TRP A 22 2.14 -10.19 -2.85
N LYS A 23 2.96 -10.77 -1.99
CA LYS A 23 2.52 -11.80 -1.03
C LYS A 23 1.72 -11.24 0.16
N GLY A 24 1.67 -9.90 0.33
CA GLY A 24 1.01 -9.28 1.48
C GLY A 24 1.69 -9.65 2.80
N HIS A 25 3.00 -9.38 2.92
CA HIS A 25 3.75 -9.66 4.14
C HIS A 25 4.52 -8.43 4.66
N MET A 26 4.27 -7.25 4.08
CA MET A 26 4.99 -6.04 4.46
C MET A 26 4.68 -5.60 5.89
N LEU A 27 3.46 -5.85 6.37
CA LEU A 27 3.11 -5.62 7.77
C LEU A 27 4.10 -6.27 8.75
N LYS A 28 4.67 -7.44 8.42
CA LYS A 28 5.68 -8.11 9.25
C LYS A 28 6.89 -7.22 9.55
N ARG A 29 7.29 -6.39 8.58
CA ARG A 29 8.44 -5.46 8.74
C ARG A 29 8.15 -4.37 9.76
N TYR A 30 6.92 -3.90 9.80
CA TYR A 30 6.50 -2.77 10.61
C TYR A 30 5.78 -3.20 11.91
N LEU A 31 5.67 -4.52 12.13
CA LEU A 31 4.93 -5.05 13.28
C LEU A 31 5.37 -4.45 14.62
N PRO A 32 6.68 -4.30 14.93
CA PRO A 32 7.10 -3.69 16.20
C PRO A 32 6.54 -2.27 16.39
N GLN A 33 6.59 -1.42 15.37
CA GLN A 33 6.05 -0.05 15.43
C GLN A 33 4.51 -0.06 15.59
N VAL A 34 3.84 -0.96 14.87
CA VAL A 34 2.38 -1.08 14.95
C VAL A 34 1.95 -1.60 16.33
N GLU A 35 2.70 -2.52 16.94
CA GLU A 35 2.44 -3.00 18.31
C GLU A 35 2.63 -1.90 19.36
N GLU A 36 3.60 -1.01 19.18
CA GLU A 36 3.75 0.18 20.04
C GLU A 36 2.54 1.10 19.93
N ILE A 37 2.08 1.40 18.69
CA ILE A 37 0.87 2.20 18.45
C ILE A 37 -0.37 1.55 19.10
N ILE A 38 -0.53 0.24 18.94
CA ILE A 38 -1.64 -0.51 19.57
C ILE A 38 -1.65 -0.30 21.08
N LYS A 39 -0.49 -0.38 21.71
CA LYS A 39 -0.34 -0.21 23.16
C LYS A 39 -0.59 1.25 23.58
N GLU A 40 0.03 2.21 22.88
CA GLU A 40 -0.04 3.64 23.21
C GLU A 40 -1.47 4.19 23.08
N HIS A 41 -2.18 3.82 22.00
CA HIS A 41 -3.51 4.31 21.70
C HIS A 41 -4.64 3.39 22.17
N ASN A 42 -4.32 2.34 22.94
CA ASN A 42 -5.29 1.35 23.41
C ASN A 42 -6.21 0.85 22.27
N ILE A 43 -5.59 0.32 21.21
CA ILE A 43 -6.26 -0.20 20.03
C ILE A 43 -6.83 -1.60 20.32
N ASP A 44 -8.09 -1.82 19.98
CA ASP A 44 -8.64 -3.18 19.94
C ASP A 44 -8.14 -3.91 18.70
N THR A 45 -7.44 -5.03 18.88
CA THR A 45 -6.93 -5.85 17.76
C THR A 45 -8.01 -6.53 16.92
N ASN A 46 -9.28 -6.48 17.38
CA ASN A 46 -10.47 -6.85 16.59
C ASN A 46 -11.03 -5.67 15.77
N SER A 47 -10.52 -4.45 15.97
CA SER A 47 -10.94 -3.21 15.32
C SER A 47 -9.83 -2.63 14.46
N ILE A 48 -9.22 -3.47 13.62
CA ILE A 48 -8.14 -3.09 12.69
C ILE A 48 -8.61 -3.30 11.24
N LEU A 49 -8.28 -2.35 10.37
CA LEU A 49 -8.37 -2.49 8.92
C LEU A 49 -6.95 -2.57 8.33
N ASP A 50 -6.63 -3.66 7.66
CA ASP A 50 -5.45 -3.81 6.81
C ASP A 50 -5.84 -3.45 5.37
N TYR A 51 -5.57 -2.19 4.99
CA TYR A 51 -5.95 -1.60 3.71
C TYR A 51 -4.82 -1.79 2.69
N GLY A 52 -5.09 -2.53 1.61
CA GLY A 52 -4.07 -2.96 0.65
C GLY A 52 -3.30 -4.17 1.16
N CYS A 53 -4.00 -5.10 1.81
CA CYS A 53 -3.40 -6.27 2.48
C CYS A 53 -2.70 -7.25 1.53
N GLY A 54 -2.81 -7.08 0.21
CA GLY A 54 -2.34 -8.04 -0.77
C GLY A 54 -2.96 -9.41 -0.52
N LYS A 55 -2.17 -10.47 -0.73
CA LYS A 55 -2.61 -11.85 -0.46
C LYS A 55 -2.65 -12.20 1.03
N SER A 56 -2.28 -11.27 1.89
CA SER A 56 -2.29 -11.43 3.35
C SER A 56 -1.66 -12.74 3.85
N LEU A 57 -0.52 -13.15 3.23
CA LEU A 57 0.20 -14.36 3.65
C LEU A 57 0.90 -14.22 5.01
N TYR A 58 0.94 -13.02 5.55
CA TYR A 58 1.34 -12.75 6.92
C TYR A 58 0.20 -12.00 7.62
N HIS A 59 -0.25 -12.56 8.70
CA HIS A 59 -1.24 -11.96 9.58
C HIS A 59 -0.82 -12.20 11.04
N PRO A 60 -0.73 -11.16 11.88
CA PRO A 60 -0.32 -11.34 13.28
C PRO A 60 -1.28 -12.27 14.02
N LYS A 61 -0.71 -13.20 14.80
CA LYS A 61 -1.50 -14.15 15.60
C LYS A 61 -2.32 -13.39 16.65
N GLY A 62 -3.59 -13.72 16.76
CA GLY A 62 -4.49 -13.11 17.74
C GLY A 62 -5.18 -11.84 17.26
N TRP A 63 -4.87 -11.34 16.07
CA TRP A 63 -5.61 -10.23 15.48
C TRP A 63 -6.80 -10.76 14.67
N ASN A 64 -7.93 -10.06 14.75
CA ASN A 64 -9.10 -10.29 13.90
C ASN A 64 -9.32 -9.08 12.98
N ALA A 65 -8.28 -8.70 12.23
CA ALA A 65 -8.32 -7.55 11.34
C ALA A 65 -9.21 -7.80 10.12
N THR A 66 -10.00 -6.79 9.76
CA THR A 66 -10.63 -6.72 8.44
C THR A 66 -9.55 -6.49 7.40
N ARG A 67 -9.58 -7.23 6.29
CA ARG A 67 -8.61 -7.16 5.20
C ARG A 67 -9.28 -6.66 3.94
N TYR A 68 -8.67 -5.70 3.29
CA TYR A 68 -9.16 -5.16 2.04
C TYR A 68 -8.04 -4.97 1.04
N ASP A 69 -8.21 -5.46 -0.17
CA ASP A 69 -7.34 -5.20 -1.33
C ASP A 69 -8.16 -5.32 -2.63
N PRO A 70 -8.32 -4.24 -3.41
CA PRO A 70 -9.16 -4.25 -4.61
C PRO A 70 -8.61 -5.13 -5.76
N ALA A 71 -7.35 -5.57 -5.64
CA ALA A 71 -6.70 -6.44 -6.64
C ALA A 71 -6.70 -7.92 -6.26
N VAL A 72 -7.22 -8.29 -5.08
CA VAL A 72 -7.23 -9.68 -4.57
C VAL A 72 -8.68 -10.13 -4.36
N PRO A 73 -9.18 -11.11 -5.14
CA PRO A 73 -10.59 -11.51 -5.10
C PRO A 73 -11.13 -11.88 -3.72
N GLU A 74 -10.30 -12.49 -2.87
CA GLU A 74 -10.68 -12.88 -1.51
C GLU A 74 -10.89 -11.66 -0.58
N PHE A 75 -10.34 -10.49 -0.94
CA PHE A 75 -10.32 -9.28 -0.12
C PHE A 75 -10.84 -8.04 -0.85
N GLU A 76 -11.45 -8.19 -2.04
CA GLU A 76 -11.89 -7.06 -2.87
C GLU A 76 -13.13 -6.34 -2.34
N VAL A 77 -13.82 -6.93 -1.37
CA VAL A 77 -15.02 -6.33 -0.78
C VAL A 77 -14.61 -5.19 0.15
N LYS A 78 -14.88 -3.98 -0.30
CA LYS A 78 -14.60 -2.77 0.48
C LYS A 78 -15.47 -2.71 1.74
N PRO A 79 -14.91 -2.31 2.90
CA PRO A 79 -15.74 -2.07 4.09
C PRO A 79 -16.85 -1.05 3.82
N GLU A 80 -17.99 -1.22 4.46
CA GLU A 80 -19.13 -0.32 4.30
C GLU A 80 -18.78 1.13 4.65
N LYS A 81 -19.37 2.07 3.91
CA LYS A 81 -19.19 3.50 4.18
C LYS A 81 -19.69 3.84 5.60
N GLY A 82 -18.84 4.53 6.35
CA GLY A 82 -19.14 4.91 7.74
C GLY A 82 -18.69 3.89 8.78
N LYS A 83 -18.30 2.67 8.39
CA LYS A 83 -17.65 1.73 9.31
C LYS A 83 -16.37 2.34 9.86
N LYS A 84 -16.11 2.13 11.16
CA LYS A 84 -14.94 2.63 11.84
C LYS A 84 -14.09 1.50 12.39
N PHE A 85 -12.78 1.71 12.37
CA PHE A 85 -11.77 0.85 12.94
C PHE A 85 -10.88 1.68 13.87
N ASP A 86 -10.43 1.11 14.96
CA ASP A 86 -9.51 1.79 15.87
C ASP A 86 -8.20 2.12 15.17
N LEU A 87 -7.72 1.21 14.33
CA LEU A 87 -6.49 1.38 13.56
C LEU A 87 -6.72 1.03 12.09
N VAL A 88 -6.26 1.90 11.21
CA VAL A 88 -6.13 1.61 9.77
C VAL A 88 -4.66 1.48 9.43
N ILE A 89 -4.27 0.35 8.86
CA ILE A 89 -2.90 0.06 8.42
C ILE A 89 -2.88 0.07 6.89
N CYS A 90 -1.91 0.78 6.30
CA CYS A 90 -1.73 0.88 4.84
C CYS A 90 -0.23 0.82 4.52
N THR A 91 0.30 -0.37 4.24
CA THR A 91 1.74 -0.58 4.06
C THR A 91 2.08 -1.06 2.65
N ASP A 92 3.04 -0.38 1.97
CA ASP A 92 3.49 -0.71 0.60
C ASP A 92 2.33 -0.62 -0.41
N VAL A 93 1.51 0.44 -0.30
CA VAL A 93 0.29 0.65 -1.11
C VAL A 93 0.26 2.02 -1.78
N LEU A 94 0.50 3.10 -1.04
CA LEU A 94 0.29 4.46 -1.52
C LEU A 94 1.11 4.80 -2.76
N GLU A 95 2.34 4.34 -2.85
CA GLU A 95 3.22 4.50 -3.99
C GLU A 95 2.73 3.80 -5.27
N HIS A 96 1.85 2.80 -5.13
CA HIS A 96 1.23 2.10 -6.26
C HIS A 96 -0.01 2.83 -6.82
N ILE A 97 -0.43 3.90 -6.17
CA ILE A 97 -1.60 4.69 -6.55
C ILE A 97 -1.13 5.92 -7.33
N PRO A 98 -1.73 6.23 -8.49
CA PRO A 98 -1.46 7.47 -9.22
C PRO A 98 -1.70 8.71 -8.37
N GLU A 99 -0.85 9.71 -8.56
CA GLU A 99 -0.85 10.98 -7.80
C GLU A 99 -2.25 11.63 -7.73
N THR A 100 -2.96 11.63 -8.84
CA THR A 100 -4.31 12.21 -8.96
C THR A 100 -5.37 11.51 -8.09
N SER A 101 -5.18 10.25 -7.77
CA SER A 101 -6.11 9.46 -6.93
C SER A 101 -5.72 9.42 -5.45
N LEU A 102 -4.48 9.80 -5.11
CA LEU A 102 -3.97 9.74 -3.73
C LEU A 102 -4.80 10.54 -2.72
N PRO A 103 -5.24 11.80 -3.00
CA PRO A 103 -6.04 12.55 -2.03
C PRO A 103 -7.31 11.80 -1.63
N THR A 104 -8.00 11.19 -2.59
CA THR A 104 -9.22 10.42 -2.33
C THR A 104 -8.95 9.17 -1.49
N ILE A 105 -7.85 8.45 -1.77
CA ILE A 105 -7.49 7.26 -1.02
C ILE A 105 -7.07 7.61 0.42
N ILE A 106 -6.30 8.69 0.60
CA ILE A 106 -5.89 9.12 1.93
C ILE A 106 -7.10 9.58 2.74
N ASP A 107 -8.02 10.37 2.15
CA ASP A 107 -9.28 10.74 2.80
C ASP A 107 -10.08 9.48 3.23
N GLU A 108 -10.07 8.45 2.40
CA GLU A 108 -10.73 7.19 2.71
C GLU A 108 -10.08 6.47 3.90
N LEU A 109 -8.74 6.40 3.99
CA LEU A 109 -8.04 5.82 5.15
C LEU A 109 -8.46 6.51 6.45
N PHE A 110 -8.46 7.84 6.47
CA PHE A 110 -8.86 8.62 7.64
C PHE A 110 -10.37 8.52 7.90
N SER A 111 -11.20 8.35 6.86
CA SER A 111 -12.63 8.14 7.02
C SER A 111 -12.98 6.83 7.73
N TYR A 112 -12.14 5.80 7.58
CA TYR A 112 -12.28 4.53 8.29
C TYR A 112 -11.67 4.54 9.69
N SER A 113 -10.74 5.43 10.00
CA SER A 113 -10.08 5.47 11.29
C SER A 113 -10.94 6.16 12.36
N SER A 114 -11.02 5.57 13.55
CA SER A 114 -11.55 6.22 14.75
C SER A 114 -10.46 6.76 15.67
N LYS A 115 -9.28 6.12 15.70
CA LYS A 115 -8.16 6.51 16.57
C LYS A 115 -6.91 6.82 15.79
N TYR A 116 -6.38 5.89 14.97
CA TYR A 116 -5.06 6.02 14.39
C TYR A 116 -4.95 5.46 12.98
N VAL A 117 -4.06 6.05 12.17
CA VAL A 117 -3.66 5.56 10.84
C VAL A 117 -2.15 5.29 10.84
N PHE A 118 -1.74 4.09 10.47
CA PHE A 118 -0.34 3.76 10.16
C PHE A 118 -0.20 3.56 8.67
N ALA A 119 0.57 4.42 8.01
CA ALA A 119 0.80 4.34 6.57
C ALA A 119 2.29 4.32 6.25
N THR A 120 2.64 3.71 5.11
CA THR A 120 4.01 3.80 4.56
C THR A 120 3.97 4.22 3.10
N ALA A 121 5.03 4.92 2.64
CA ALA A 121 5.21 5.28 1.25
C ALA A 121 6.66 5.06 0.81
N ALA A 122 6.87 4.56 -0.41
CA ALA A 122 8.19 4.50 -1.00
C ALA A 122 8.52 5.81 -1.73
N THR A 123 9.75 6.31 -1.52
CA THR A 123 10.25 7.54 -2.15
C THR A 123 11.10 7.26 -3.38
N LYS A 124 11.28 5.99 -3.74
CA LYS A 124 12.10 5.52 -4.85
C LYS A 124 11.29 4.60 -5.78
N PRO A 125 11.70 4.48 -7.06
CA PRO A 125 11.05 3.57 -7.99
C PRO A 125 10.99 2.13 -7.46
N ALA A 126 9.94 1.39 -7.82
CA ALA A 126 9.88 -0.04 -7.55
C ALA A 126 10.95 -0.79 -8.34
N GLY A 127 11.52 -1.83 -7.74
CA GLY A 127 12.31 -2.81 -8.49
C GLY A 127 11.47 -3.69 -9.43
N LYS A 128 10.14 -3.49 -9.47
CA LYS A 128 9.20 -4.22 -10.32
C LYS A 128 8.69 -3.34 -11.46
N VAL A 129 8.65 -3.90 -12.66
CA VAL A 129 8.01 -3.31 -13.84
C VAL A 129 6.77 -4.14 -14.16
N LEU A 130 5.66 -3.48 -14.33
CA LEU A 130 4.36 -4.08 -14.65
C LEU A 130 4.37 -4.74 -16.03
N PRO A 131 3.42 -5.63 -16.35
CA PRO A 131 3.31 -6.26 -17.67
C PRO A 131 3.26 -5.26 -18.81
N ASN A 132 2.54 -4.14 -18.66
CA ASN A 132 2.44 -3.07 -19.65
C ASN A 132 3.72 -2.19 -19.79
N GLY A 133 4.76 -2.42 -18.98
CA GLY A 133 6.04 -1.69 -19.07
C GLY A 133 6.19 -0.53 -18.08
N MET A 134 5.13 -0.11 -17.39
CA MET A 134 5.21 0.93 -16.36
C MET A 134 5.93 0.44 -15.10
N ASN A 135 6.55 1.35 -14.35
CA ASN A 135 7.05 1.03 -13.02
C ASN A 135 5.87 0.68 -12.09
N ALA A 136 6.08 -0.27 -11.17
CA ALA A 136 5.00 -0.63 -10.24
C ALA A 136 4.68 0.49 -9.25
N HIS A 137 5.63 1.38 -8.92
CA HIS A 137 5.31 2.61 -8.20
C HIS A 137 4.78 3.64 -9.20
N ALA A 138 3.49 3.94 -9.08
CA ALA A 138 2.80 4.95 -9.89
C ALA A 138 3.21 6.36 -9.47
N THR A 139 3.46 6.56 -8.18
CA THR A 139 3.87 7.83 -7.58
C THR A 139 5.21 7.67 -6.89
N VAL A 140 6.23 8.39 -7.39
CA VAL A 140 7.58 8.44 -6.81
C VAL A 140 7.89 9.89 -6.47
N LYS A 141 7.82 10.23 -5.20
CA LYS A 141 7.99 11.60 -4.69
C LYS A 141 8.89 11.60 -3.45
N PRO A 142 9.56 12.74 -3.15
CA PRO A 142 10.35 12.89 -1.94
C PRO A 142 9.47 12.88 -0.68
N LYS A 143 10.07 12.68 0.50
CA LYS A 143 9.36 12.63 1.79
C LYS A 143 8.52 13.87 2.05
N GLU A 144 9.08 15.04 1.76
CA GLU A 144 8.46 16.34 2.00
C GLU A 144 7.12 16.45 1.29
N TRP A 145 7.05 15.96 0.05
CA TRP A 145 5.81 15.94 -0.73
C TRP A 145 4.74 15.04 -0.08
N TRP A 146 5.13 13.86 0.38
CA TRP A 146 4.21 12.95 1.09
C TRP A 146 3.74 13.56 2.42
N MET A 147 4.64 14.20 3.17
CA MET A 147 4.31 14.88 4.42
C MET A 147 3.34 16.04 4.18
N GLU A 148 3.52 16.82 3.10
CA GLU A 148 2.59 17.88 2.72
C GLU A 148 1.20 17.32 2.41
N LEU A 149 1.13 16.21 1.66
CA LEU A 149 -0.13 15.55 1.32
C LEU A 149 -0.90 15.08 2.57
N PHE A 150 -0.20 14.63 3.60
CA PHE A 150 -0.77 14.23 4.89
C PHE A 150 -1.01 15.42 5.84
N GLY A 151 -0.45 16.59 5.56
CA GLY A 151 -0.42 17.74 6.47
C GLY A 151 -1.78 18.34 6.82
N LYS A 152 -2.84 17.97 6.10
CA LYS A 152 -4.21 18.39 6.44
C LYS A 152 -4.84 17.59 7.59
N TYR A 153 -4.20 16.50 8.02
CA TYR A 153 -4.68 15.65 9.11
C TYR A 153 -3.94 15.95 10.41
N ASP A 154 -4.57 15.66 11.54
CA ASP A 154 -3.96 15.78 12.86
C ASP A 154 -2.76 14.86 13.00
N SER A 155 -1.56 15.42 13.15
CA SER A 155 -0.30 14.68 13.27
C SER A 155 -0.24 13.73 14.47
N ASN A 156 -1.09 13.93 15.49
CA ASN A 156 -1.20 13.02 16.64
C ASN A 156 -2.03 11.75 16.33
N LYS A 157 -2.61 11.67 15.14
CA LYS A 157 -3.50 10.57 14.74
C LYS A 157 -2.95 9.70 13.63
N TYR A 158 -1.70 9.91 13.23
CA TYR A 158 -1.08 9.03 12.23
C TYR A 158 0.43 8.95 12.36
N THR A 159 0.97 7.86 11.82
CA THR A 159 2.38 7.71 11.46
C THR A 159 2.47 7.50 9.96
N LEU A 160 3.34 8.25 9.31
CA LEU A 160 3.74 8.03 7.91
C LEU A 160 5.23 7.69 7.89
N ASP A 161 5.56 6.42 7.62
CA ASP A 161 6.94 5.94 7.50
C ASP A 161 7.35 5.79 6.02
N PHE A 162 8.66 5.74 5.74
CA PHE A 162 9.18 5.80 4.40
C PHE A 162 10.12 4.64 4.06
N THR A 163 9.99 4.14 2.84
CA THR A 163 10.97 3.24 2.23
C THR A 163 11.77 3.99 1.18
N GLU A 164 13.09 4.13 1.42
CA GLU A 164 14.00 4.93 0.57
C GLU A 164 14.99 4.10 -0.23
N LYS A 165 14.87 2.80 -0.22
CA LYS A 165 15.84 1.90 -0.85
C LYS A 165 15.72 1.92 -2.36
N ASP A 166 16.77 2.40 -3.05
CA ASP A 166 16.85 2.26 -4.50
C ASP A 166 16.92 0.79 -4.93
N PRO A 167 16.18 0.40 -5.98
CA PRO A 167 16.29 -0.93 -6.54
C PRO A 167 17.65 -1.10 -7.22
N LYS A 168 18.38 -2.17 -6.86
CA LYS A 168 19.64 -2.51 -7.54
C LYS A 168 19.42 -3.00 -8.97
N HIS A 169 18.25 -3.60 -9.24
CA HIS A 169 17.87 -4.15 -10.55
C HIS A 169 16.36 -4.05 -10.74
N PHE A 170 15.94 -3.70 -11.96
CA PHE A 170 14.54 -3.73 -12.35
C PHE A 170 14.12 -5.12 -12.82
N LYS A 171 12.97 -5.59 -12.38
CA LYS A 171 12.42 -6.90 -12.71
C LYS A 171 11.09 -6.71 -13.41
N LYS A 172 11.04 -7.01 -14.70
CA LYS A 172 9.77 -7.05 -15.44
C LYS A 172 9.06 -8.39 -15.20
N TYR A 173 7.79 -8.31 -14.86
CA TYR A 173 6.91 -9.46 -14.80
C TYR A 173 6.03 -9.47 -16.05
N SER A 174 5.97 -10.62 -16.74
CA SER A 174 5.01 -10.84 -17.81
C SER A 174 3.63 -11.13 -17.19
N ASP A 175 2.59 -11.08 -18.04
CA ASP A 175 1.23 -11.49 -17.73
C ASP A 175 1.12 -12.95 -17.22
N THR A 176 2.10 -13.81 -17.59
CA THR A 176 2.22 -15.18 -17.10
C THR A 176 3.03 -15.30 -15.80
N GLY A 177 3.43 -14.19 -15.17
CA GLY A 177 4.25 -14.17 -13.95
C GLY A 177 5.70 -14.61 -14.13
N LYS A 178 6.17 -14.86 -15.37
CA LYS A 178 7.57 -15.16 -15.65
C LYS A 178 8.40 -13.88 -15.54
N ARG A 179 9.48 -13.97 -14.78
CA ARG A 179 10.41 -12.88 -14.52
C ARG A 179 11.43 -12.78 -15.67
N LYS A 180 11.52 -11.61 -16.30
CA LYS A 180 12.66 -11.25 -17.16
C LYS A 180 13.46 -10.15 -16.48
N LEU A 181 14.78 -10.32 -16.36
CA LEU A 181 15.70 -9.22 -16.04
C LEU A 181 15.83 -8.36 -17.30
N LYS A 182 15.66 -7.05 -17.18
CA LYS A 182 16.06 -6.09 -18.20
C LYS A 182 17.11 -5.19 -17.60
N ASP A 183 18.31 -5.25 -18.18
CA ASP A 183 19.33 -4.24 -17.98
C ASP A 183 18.91 -2.98 -18.74
N GLY A 184 19.02 -1.82 -18.10
CA GLY A 184 18.87 -0.53 -18.77
C GLY A 184 17.49 0.10 -18.85
N PHE A 185 16.64 -0.01 -17.83
CA PHE A 185 15.47 0.86 -17.73
C PHE A 185 15.88 2.22 -17.15
N ALA A 186 15.99 3.23 -18.02
CA ALA A 186 15.99 4.62 -17.58
C ALA A 186 14.55 4.96 -17.15
N TYR A 187 14.40 5.44 -15.92
CA TYR A 187 13.18 6.10 -15.47
C TYR A 187 13.11 7.43 -16.20
N ASN A 188 12.15 7.61 -17.10
CA ASN A 188 11.90 8.92 -17.68
C ASN A 188 11.11 9.74 -16.66
N ASP A 189 11.80 10.64 -15.96
CA ASP A 189 11.20 11.77 -15.28
C ASP A 189 10.59 12.68 -16.36
N LYS A 190 9.31 12.54 -16.63
CA LYS A 190 8.50 13.52 -17.33
C LYS A 190 7.25 13.81 -16.53
#